data_2449f8783da0121e5093c56ee56407c0
#
_entry.id   2449f8783da0121e5093c56ee56407c0
#
_cell.length_a   1.000
_cell.length_b   1.000
_cell.length_c   1.000
_cell.angle_alpha   90.00
_cell.angle_beta   90.00
_cell.angle_gamma   90.00
#
_symmetry.space_group_name_H-M   'P 1'
#
loop_
_entity.id
_entity.type
_entity.pdbx_description
1 polymer ?
#
loop_
_entity_poly.entity_id
_entity_poly.type
_entity_poly.pdbx_seq_one_letter_code
_entity_poly.pdbx_strand_id
1 'polypeptide(L)'
;EQIEDMARKLGDDFDKTAVFAAFVRNAKQVRAKKPLVHSAPTMQDFIKQQNSVSRMVDMEAAKAKGKGYEHWAKTHNLKNASRAYVLYQEMGFDSPEALAAACDAAHEKLSDIRTKMKTVEAAIKEKKEFRDYVLNYHKTKYVIDELKACKNEKSRQKYRDEHDSDFIILNAAKRYFDSKGLKKLPSYKVLQTEVEQLIKEKNELYNQYQTAKDEAQRLDTIRHNLEQTLGRKIEHKQEQER
;
A
#
# COMPACT_ATOMS: atom_id res chain seq x y z
N GLU A 1 -9.20 40.31 4.08
CA GLU A 1 -9.86 40.43 2.75
C GLU A 1 -10.58 39.13 2.33
N GLN A 2 -9.93 37.97 2.21
CA GLN A 2 -10.59 36.69 1.83
C GLN A 2 -11.65 36.20 2.84
N ILE A 3 -11.40 36.39 4.14
CA ILE A 3 -12.34 36.02 5.22
C ILE A 3 -13.52 37.00 5.25
N GLU A 4 -13.29 38.27 4.95
CA GLU A 4 -14.34 39.30 4.89
C GLU A 4 -15.24 39.13 3.69
N ASP A 5 -14.70 38.71 2.55
CA ASP A 5 -15.46 38.42 1.33
C ASP A 5 -16.31 37.12 1.49
N MET A 6 -15.80 36.13 2.20
CA MET A 6 -16.57 34.93 2.59
C MET A 6 -17.66 35.23 3.61
N ALA A 7 -17.41 36.14 4.59
CA ALA A 7 -18.41 36.55 5.57
C ALA A 7 -19.55 37.32 4.91
N ARG A 8 -19.25 38.12 3.90
CA ARG A 8 -20.25 38.88 3.11
C ARG A 8 -21.15 37.98 2.26
N LYS A 9 -20.63 36.81 1.85
CA LYS A 9 -21.37 35.79 1.06
C LYS A 9 -22.24 34.86 1.88
N LEU A 10 -22.00 34.74 3.20
CA LEU A 10 -22.71 33.82 4.11
C LEU A 10 -23.85 34.43 4.88
N GLY A 11 -24.13 35.76 4.72
CA GLY A 11 -25.24 36.47 5.34
C GLY A 11 -24.99 36.95 6.78
N ASP A 12 -25.90 37.79 7.27
CA ASP A 12 -25.77 38.57 8.52
C ASP A 12 -25.70 37.77 9.86
N ASP A 13 -25.83 36.46 9.83
CA ASP A 13 -25.79 35.60 11.02
C ASP A 13 -24.37 35.14 11.47
N PHE A 14 -23.31 35.72 10.88
CA PHE A 14 -21.93 35.32 11.19
C PHE A 14 -21.33 36.21 12.29
N ASP A 15 -21.42 35.77 13.55
CA ASP A 15 -20.74 36.44 14.66
C ASP A 15 -19.23 36.19 14.65
N LYS A 16 -18.49 37.16 14.10
CA LYS A 16 -17.01 37.14 14.03
C LYS A 16 -16.36 36.99 15.39
N THR A 17 -16.97 37.51 16.46
CA THR A 17 -16.46 37.50 17.83
C THR A 17 -16.57 36.11 18.45
N ALA A 18 -17.67 35.41 18.21
CA ALA A 18 -17.89 34.06 18.71
C ALA A 18 -16.93 33.03 18.07
N VAL A 19 -16.67 33.16 16.75
CA VAL A 19 -15.72 32.29 16.03
C VAL A 19 -14.29 32.55 16.47
N PHE A 20 -13.89 33.81 16.65
CA PHE A 20 -12.55 34.15 17.16
C PHE A 20 -12.36 33.70 18.61
N ALA A 21 -13.37 33.88 19.47
CA ALA A 21 -13.36 33.41 20.85
C ALA A 21 -13.32 31.85 20.95
N ALA A 22 -13.98 31.13 20.04
CA ALA A 22 -13.90 29.68 19.93
C ALA A 22 -12.53 29.23 19.45
N PHE A 23 -11.93 29.90 18.49
CA PHE A 23 -10.58 29.66 18.00
C PHE A 23 -9.53 29.86 19.09
N VAL A 24 -9.62 30.96 19.86
CA VAL A 24 -8.70 31.25 20.97
C VAL A 24 -8.88 30.25 22.12
N ARG A 25 -10.11 29.82 22.45
CA ARG A 25 -10.37 28.76 23.43
C ARG A 25 -9.78 27.41 23.01
N ASN A 26 -9.99 27.02 21.76
CA ASN A 26 -9.39 25.78 21.22
C ASN A 26 -7.86 25.86 21.20
N ALA A 27 -7.28 26.98 20.82
CA ALA A 27 -5.83 27.18 20.84
C ALA A 27 -5.25 27.10 22.28
N LYS A 28 -5.98 27.56 23.29
CA LYS A 28 -5.59 27.43 24.72
C LYS A 28 -5.73 25.99 25.20
N GLN A 29 -6.79 25.25 24.82
CA GLN A 29 -6.95 23.84 25.18
C GLN A 29 -5.94 22.92 24.50
N VAL A 30 -5.54 23.22 23.27
CA VAL A 30 -4.45 22.49 22.57
C VAL A 30 -3.09 22.72 23.24
N ARG A 31 -2.84 23.92 23.78
CA ARG A 31 -1.61 24.21 24.54
C ARG A 31 -1.56 23.51 25.91
N ALA A 32 -2.69 23.17 26.51
CA ALA A 32 -2.75 22.50 27.81
C ALA A 32 -2.54 20.97 27.74
N LYS A 33 -2.67 20.35 26.57
CA LYS A 33 -2.29 18.94 26.36
C LYS A 33 -0.79 18.88 26.09
N LYS A 34 -0.05 18.09 26.91
CA LYS A 34 1.39 17.86 26.74
C LYS A 34 1.73 17.75 25.27
N PRO A 35 2.72 18.49 24.76
CA PRO A 35 3.12 18.38 23.37
C PRO A 35 3.64 16.95 23.14
N LEU A 36 2.93 16.17 22.36
CA LEU A 36 3.59 15.14 21.55
C LEU A 36 4.67 15.88 20.78
N VAL A 37 5.94 15.47 20.94
CA VAL A 37 7.06 16.03 20.21
C VAL A 37 6.88 15.66 18.74
N HIS A 38 5.99 16.39 18.08
CA HIS A 38 5.98 16.42 16.62
C HIS A 38 7.00 17.50 16.24
N SER A 39 8.00 17.11 15.51
CA SER A 39 8.87 18.05 14.79
C SER A 39 7.96 19.07 14.10
N ALA A 40 8.30 20.36 14.19
CA ALA A 40 7.54 21.41 13.51
C ALA A 40 7.32 21.01 12.05
N PRO A 41 6.08 21.14 11.52
CA PRO A 41 5.81 20.76 10.15
C PRO A 41 6.76 21.47 9.21
N THR A 42 7.42 20.71 8.37
CA THR A 42 8.33 21.26 7.36
C THR A 42 7.55 22.01 6.30
N MET A 43 8.21 22.87 5.53
CA MET A 43 7.61 23.53 4.37
C MET A 43 7.00 22.47 3.40
N GLN A 44 7.62 21.31 3.29
CA GLN A 44 7.08 20.18 2.49
C GLN A 44 5.79 19.61 3.08
N ASP A 45 5.68 19.52 4.40
CA ASP A 45 4.43 19.08 5.06
C ASP A 45 3.31 20.10 4.86
N PHE A 46 3.64 21.38 4.88
CA PHE A 46 2.72 22.47 4.60
C PHE A 46 2.23 22.43 3.14
N ILE A 47 3.13 22.23 2.18
CA ILE A 47 2.79 22.07 0.75
C ILE A 47 1.94 20.80 0.53
N LYS A 48 2.29 19.68 1.16
CA LYS A 48 1.48 18.46 1.13
C LYS A 48 0.08 18.68 1.69
N GLN A 49 -0.03 19.43 2.79
CA GLN A 49 -1.30 19.75 3.41
C GLN A 49 -2.16 20.70 2.57
N GLN A 50 -1.53 21.64 1.86
CA GLN A 50 -2.23 22.52 0.90
C GLN A 50 -2.69 21.75 -0.35
N ASN A 51 -1.94 20.77 -0.81
CA ASN A 51 -2.26 19.94 -1.99
C ASN A 51 -3.15 18.73 -1.65
N SER A 52 -3.46 18.49 -0.37
CA SER A 52 -4.34 17.39 0.01
C SER A 52 -5.80 17.74 -0.28
N VAL A 53 -6.44 16.91 -1.08
CA VAL A 53 -7.90 16.92 -1.28
C VAL A 53 -8.51 15.77 -0.49
N SER A 54 -9.60 16.04 0.24
CA SER A 54 -10.36 15.03 0.96
C SER A 54 -11.73 14.84 0.31
N ARG A 55 -12.31 13.65 0.48
CA ARG A 55 -13.68 13.41 -0.02
C ARG A 55 -14.68 14.33 0.66
N MET A 56 -15.62 14.80 -0.13
CA MET A 56 -16.79 15.51 0.36
C MET A 56 -17.67 14.59 1.20
N VAL A 57 -18.27 15.14 2.25
CA VAL A 57 -19.16 14.43 3.16
C VAL A 57 -20.58 14.49 2.62
N ASP A 58 -21.32 13.40 2.76
CA ASP A 58 -22.74 13.36 2.45
C ASP A 58 -23.51 14.34 3.34
N MET A 59 -24.23 15.26 2.73
CA MET A 59 -24.97 16.31 3.43
C MET A 59 -26.20 15.81 4.17
N GLU A 60 -26.87 14.75 3.67
CA GLU A 60 -28.02 14.16 4.38
C GLU A 60 -27.54 13.46 5.68
N ALA A 61 -26.45 12.69 5.57
CA ALA A 61 -25.82 12.11 6.76
C ALA A 61 -25.28 13.17 7.72
N ALA A 62 -24.84 14.31 7.22
CA ALA A 62 -24.37 15.42 8.04
C ALA A 62 -25.48 16.11 8.80
N LYS A 63 -26.65 16.33 8.18
CA LYS A 63 -27.85 16.89 8.84
C LYS A 63 -28.32 16.01 9.98
N ALA A 64 -28.30 14.68 9.81
CA ALA A 64 -28.69 13.71 10.84
C ALA A 64 -27.83 13.80 12.12
N LYS A 65 -26.58 14.29 12.01
CA LYS A 65 -25.65 14.47 13.13
C LYS A 65 -25.81 15.80 13.87
N GLY A 66 -26.69 16.68 13.40
CA GLY A 66 -27.03 17.95 14.04
C GLY A 66 -26.39 19.17 13.37
N LYS A 67 -26.94 20.35 13.72
CA LYS A 67 -26.62 21.64 13.08
C LYS A 67 -25.13 22.01 13.05
N GLY A 68 -24.40 21.73 14.13
CA GLY A 68 -22.96 22.03 14.19
C GLY A 68 -22.15 21.21 13.19
N TYR A 69 -22.48 19.92 13.05
CA TYR A 69 -21.82 19.04 12.08
C TYR A 69 -22.23 19.39 10.65
N GLU A 70 -23.49 19.74 10.42
CA GLU A 70 -23.96 20.22 9.10
C GLU A 70 -23.19 21.46 8.64
N HIS A 71 -23.01 22.44 9.53
CA HIS A 71 -22.26 23.66 9.20
C HIS A 71 -20.79 23.35 8.87
N TRP A 72 -20.15 22.51 9.68
CA TRP A 72 -18.80 22.03 9.39
C TRP A 72 -18.73 21.31 8.03
N ALA A 73 -19.68 20.42 7.74
CA ALA A 73 -19.73 19.66 6.50
C ALA A 73 -19.88 20.57 5.28
N LYS A 74 -20.72 21.62 5.34
CA LYS A 74 -20.85 22.63 4.29
C LYS A 74 -19.51 23.29 3.99
N THR A 75 -18.80 23.75 5.02
CA THR A 75 -17.50 24.41 4.87
C THR A 75 -16.43 23.44 4.36
N HIS A 76 -16.43 22.23 4.87
CA HIS A 76 -15.53 21.16 4.44
C HIS A 76 -15.75 20.84 2.96
N ASN A 77 -17.00 20.64 2.54
CA ASN A 77 -17.35 20.30 1.17
C ASN A 77 -16.99 21.43 0.20
N LEU A 78 -17.28 22.70 0.54
CA LEU A 78 -16.90 23.83 -0.28
C LEU A 78 -15.39 23.92 -0.53
N LYS A 79 -14.58 23.74 0.53
CA LYS A 79 -13.11 23.71 0.40
C LYS A 79 -12.63 22.57 -0.49
N ASN A 80 -13.17 21.37 -0.32
CA ASN A 80 -12.74 20.20 -1.08
C ASN A 80 -13.26 20.22 -2.52
N ALA A 81 -14.44 20.76 -2.78
CA ALA A 81 -14.92 21.01 -4.14
C ALA A 81 -14.02 22.00 -4.90
N SER A 82 -13.68 23.13 -4.26
CA SER A 82 -12.77 24.11 -4.85
C SER A 82 -11.38 23.54 -5.12
N ARG A 83 -10.82 22.79 -4.17
CA ARG A 83 -9.51 22.12 -4.34
C ARG A 83 -9.54 21.07 -5.46
N ALA A 84 -10.58 20.25 -5.52
CA ALA A 84 -10.74 19.27 -6.58
C ALA A 84 -10.75 19.91 -7.95
N TYR A 85 -11.45 21.05 -8.10
CA TYR A 85 -11.50 21.78 -9.34
C TYR A 85 -10.14 22.39 -9.74
N VAL A 86 -9.43 23.00 -8.78
CA VAL A 86 -8.08 23.52 -9.01
C VAL A 86 -7.13 22.40 -9.44
N LEU A 87 -7.12 21.25 -8.73
CA LEU A 87 -6.28 20.12 -9.08
C LEU A 87 -6.64 19.52 -10.44
N TYR A 88 -7.92 19.46 -10.78
CA TYR A 88 -8.40 19.04 -12.10
C TYR A 88 -7.80 19.91 -13.21
N GLN A 89 -7.78 21.23 -13.03
CA GLN A 89 -7.20 22.17 -13.98
C GLN A 89 -5.66 22.08 -14.02
N GLU A 90 -4.99 22.00 -12.85
CA GLU A 90 -3.53 21.88 -12.75
C GLU A 90 -3.01 20.60 -13.41
N MET A 91 -3.79 19.50 -13.35
CA MET A 91 -3.47 18.24 -14.01
C MET A 91 -3.74 18.26 -15.52
N GLY A 92 -4.32 19.34 -16.05
CA GLY A 92 -4.51 19.55 -17.50
C GLY A 92 -5.58 18.66 -18.12
N PHE A 93 -6.60 18.24 -17.37
CA PHE A 93 -7.71 17.48 -17.93
C PHE A 93 -8.64 18.40 -18.76
N ASP A 94 -8.82 18.06 -20.03
CA ASP A 94 -9.67 18.82 -20.96
C ASP A 94 -11.16 18.51 -20.79
N SER A 95 -11.49 17.36 -20.20
CA SER A 95 -12.87 16.91 -20.01
C SER A 95 -13.00 16.01 -18.76
N PRO A 96 -14.21 15.93 -18.19
CA PRO A 96 -14.50 14.98 -17.11
C PRO A 96 -14.24 13.52 -17.50
N GLU A 97 -14.45 13.17 -18.77
CA GLU A 97 -14.21 11.84 -19.32
C GLU A 97 -12.70 11.52 -19.34
N ALA A 98 -11.83 12.51 -19.60
CA ALA A 98 -10.39 12.37 -19.50
C ALA A 98 -9.93 12.07 -18.07
N LEU A 99 -10.56 12.68 -17.07
CA LEU A 99 -10.32 12.34 -15.66
C LEU A 99 -10.76 10.91 -15.35
N ALA A 100 -11.92 10.46 -15.86
CA ALA A 100 -12.38 9.08 -15.66
C ALA A 100 -11.40 8.09 -16.26
N ALA A 101 -10.92 8.34 -17.50
CA ALA A 101 -9.90 7.51 -18.14
C ALA A 101 -8.60 7.46 -17.32
N ALA A 102 -8.18 8.58 -16.74
CA ALA A 102 -7.00 8.64 -15.88
C ALA A 102 -7.18 7.84 -14.58
N CYS A 103 -8.39 7.86 -13.98
CA CYS A 103 -8.72 7.00 -12.83
C CYS A 103 -8.62 5.52 -13.20
N ASP A 104 -9.21 5.12 -14.32
CA ASP A 104 -9.20 3.72 -14.78
C ASP A 104 -7.76 3.25 -15.05
N ALA A 105 -6.95 4.06 -15.74
CA ALA A 105 -5.54 3.78 -15.99
C ALA A 105 -4.71 3.66 -14.68
N ALA A 106 -5.00 4.51 -13.69
CA ALA A 106 -4.34 4.43 -12.38
C ALA A 106 -4.71 3.15 -11.62
N HIS A 107 -5.96 2.71 -11.69
CA HIS A 107 -6.40 1.44 -11.12
C HIS A 107 -5.83 0.22 -11.84
N GLU A 108 -5.73 0.25 -13.17
CA GLU A 108 -5.08 -0.79 -13.96
C GLU A 108 -3.59 -0.92 -13.58
N LYS A 109 -2.85 0.19 -13.55
CA LYS A 109 -1.46 0.24 -13.09
C LYS A 109 -1.29 -0.34 -11.68
N LEU A 110 -2.21 -0.02 -10.76
CA LEU A 110 -2.20 -0.56 -9.39
C LEU A 110 -2.44 -2.07 -9.37
N SER A 111 -3.35 -2.56 -10.21
CA SER A 111 -3.64 -4.00 -10.39
C SER A 111 -2.43 -4.75 -10.93
N ASP A 112 -1.75 -4.19 -11.94
CA ASP A 112 -0.55 -4.77 -12.54
C ASP A 112 0.59 -4.90 -11.54
N ILE A 113 0.84 -3.85 -10.74
CA ILE A 113 1.86 -3.90 -9.70
C ILE A 113 1.52 -4.98 -8.67
N ARG A 114 0.25 -5.11 -8.25
CA ARG A 114 -0.19 -6.18 -7.34
C ARG A 114 0.07 -7.58 -7.92
N THR A 115 -0.19 -7.76 -9.20
CA THR A 115 0.04 -9.04 -9.88
C THR A 115 1.54 -9.37 -9.92
N LYS A 116 2.39 -8.39 -10.27
CA LYS A 116 3.84 -8.56 -10.22
C LYS A 116 4.34 -8.88 -8.81
N MET A 117 3.83 -8.21 -7.78
CA MET A 117 4.19 -8.50 -6.40
C MET A 117 3.85 -9.95 -6.00
N LYS A 118 2.65 -10.45 -6.36
CA LYS A 118 2.26 -11.83 -6.10
C LYS A 118 3.19 -12.84 -6.79
N THR A 119 3.59 -12.56 -8.04
CA THR A 119 4.52 -13.41 -8.78
C THR A 119 5.90 -13.46 -8.11
N VAL A 120 6.43 -12.31 -7.70
CA VAL A 120 7.72 -12.24 -6.99
C VAL A 120 7.63 -12.91 -5.61
N GLU A 121 6.51 -12.77 -4.88
CA GLU A 121 6.30 -13.46 -3.60
C GLU A 121 6.27 -14.99 -3.75
N ALA A 122 5.63 -15.49 -4.81
CA ALA A 122 5.64 -16.92 -5.13
C ALA A 122 7.06 -17.41 -5.46
N ALA A 123 7.80 -16.65 -6.26
CA ALA A 123 9.20 -16.97 -6.58
C ALA A 123 10.10 -16.96 -5.34
N ILE A 124 9.93 -16.00 -4.42
CA ILE A 124 10.66 -15.96 -3.14
C ILE A 124 10.38 -17.22 -2.32
N LYS A 125 9.10 -17.62 -2.24
CA LYS A 125 8.71 -18.83 -1.48
C LYS A 125 9.36 -20.07 -2.07
N GLU A 126 9.28 -20.26 -3.38
CA GLU A 126 9.87 -21.40 -4.08
C GLU A 126 11.40 -21.45 -3.90
N LYS A 127 12.08 -20.30 -4.07
CA LYS A 127 13.54 -20.22 -3.92
C LYS A 127 14.00 -20.44 -2.49
N LYS A 128 13.25 -19.96 -1.48
CA LYS A 128 13.54 -20.23 -0.06
C LYS A 128 13.39 -21.71 0.25
N GLU A 129 12.31 -22.33 -0.20
CA GLU A 129 12.08 -23.76 -0.03
C GLU A 129 13.22 -24.58 -0.65
N PHE A 130 13.61 -24.25 -1.89
CA PHE A 130 14.73 -24.90 -2.55
C PHE A 130 16.06 -24.73 -1.78
N ARG A 131 16.36 -23.52 -1.36
CA ARG A 131 17.55 -23.22 -0.54
C ARG A 131 17.58 -24.06 0.74
N ASP A 132 16.43 -24.20 1.41
CA ASP A 132 16.32 -24.94 2.67
C ASP A 132 16.51 -26.45 2.43
N TYR A 133 16.02 -27.01 1.32
CA TYR A 133 16.33 -28.40 0.93
C TYR A 133 17.83 -28.60 0.62
N VAL A 134 18.47 -27.66 -0.06
CA VAL A 134 19.92 -27.71 -0.31
C VAL A 134 20.70 -27.66 1.00
N LEU A 135 20.30 -26.77 1.93
CA LEU A 135 20.92 -26.69 3.25
C LEU A 135 20.77 -28.01 4.04
N ASN A 136 19.58 -28.57 4.08
CA ASN A 136 19.26 -29.82 4.74
C ASN A 136 20.06 -30.99 4.15
N TYR A 137 20.15 -31.06 2.82
CA TYR A 137 21.00 -32.06 2.15
C TYR A 137 22.46 -31.96 2.59
N HIS A 138 23.03 -30.75 2.60
CA HIS A 138 24.42 -30.55 3.03
C HIS A 138 24.66 -30.89 4.49
N LYS A 139 23.68 -30.64 5.36
CA LYS A 139 23.77 -30.98 6.79
C LYS A 139 23.70 -32.49 7.06
N THR A 140 22.91 -33.22 6.26
CA THR A 140 22.60 -34.63 6.54
C THR A 140 23.32 -35.63 5.63
N LYS A 141 23.99 -35.17 4.55
CA LYS A 141 24.67 -36.09 3.61
C LYS A 141 25.73 -36.99 4.25
N TYR A 142 26.31 -36.56 5.38
CA TYR A 142 27.36 -37.32 6.08
C TYR A 142 26.88 -38.71 6.53
N VAL A 143 25.59 -38.87 6.86
CA VAL A 143 25.03 -40.15 7.30
C VAL A 143 25.19 -41.27 6.27
N ILE A 144 25.31 -40.92 4.96
CA ILE A 144 25.55 -41.92 3.90
C ILE A 144 26.97 -42.45 4.00
N ASP A 145 27.96 -41.58 4.19
CA ASP A 145 29.35 -41.94 4.19
C ASP A 145 29.70 -42.72 5.47
N GLU A 146 29.15 -42.34 6.60
CA GLU A 146 29.29 -43.05 7.87
C GLU A 146 28.58 -44.41 7.84
N LEU A 147 27.38 -44.51 7.23
CA LEU A 147 26.69 -45.77 7.03
C LEU A 147 27.52 -46.75 6.18
N LYS A 148 28.18 -46.24 5.12
CA LYS A 148 29.09 -47.08 4.29
C LYS A 148 30.33 -47.56 5.05
N ALA A 149 30.79 -46.78 6.01
CA ALA A 149 31.94 -47.14 6.85
C ALA A 149 31.63 -48.24 7.87
N CYS A 150 30.35 -48.53 8.17
CA CYS A 150 29.93 -49.60 9.04
C CYS A 150 30.33 -50.97 8.49
N LYS A 151 31.05 -51.78 9.30
CA LYS A 151 31.66 -53.06 8.87
C LYS A 151 30.66 -54.19 8.67
N ASN A 152 29.57 -54.24 9.44
CA ASN A 152 28.59 -55.31 9.40
C ASN A 152 27.15 -54.81 9.43
N GLU A 153 26.18 -55.68 9.08
CA GLU A 153 24.77 -55.28 8.95
C GLU A 153 24.16 -54.86 10.30
N LYS A 154 24.58 -55.49 11.40
CA LYS A 154 24.09 -55.17 12.75
C LYS A 154 24.50 -53.75 13.17
N SER A 155 25.71 -53.31 12.82
CA SER A 155 26.17 -51.95 13.10
C SER A 155 25.51 -50.94 12.15
N ARG A 156 25.19 -51.33 10.90
CA ARG A 156 24.44 -50.49 9.96
C ARG A 156 23.01 -50.23 10.42
N GLN A 157 22.34 -51.29 10.92
CA GLN A 157 20.98 -51.15 11.43
C GLN A 157 20.95 -50.25 12.67
N LYS A 158 21.86 -50.49 13.63
CA LYS A 158 21.98 -49.63 14.80
C LYS A 158 22.24 -48.19 14.43
N TYR A 159 23.14 -47.91 13.48
CA TYR A 159 23.42 -46.56 12.98
C TYR A 159 22.19 -45.89 12.32
N ARG A 160 21.41 -46.66 11.53
CA ARG A 160 20.18 -46.15 10.95
C ARG A 160 19.15 -45.75 12.01
N ASP A 161 18.98 -46.58 13.03
CA ASP A 161 18.04 -46.35 14.13
C ASP A 161 18.44 -45.12 14.95
N GLU A 162 19.75 -44.92 15.16
CA GLU A 162 20.28 -43.75 15.88
C GLU A 162 20.18 -42.43 15.07
N HIS A 163 20.21 -42.50 13.73
CA HIS A 163 20.18 -41.33 12.82
C HIS A 163 18.95 -41.29 11.92
N ASP A 164 17.84 -41.91 12.33
CA ASP A 164 16.63 -42.01 11.51
C ASP A 164 16.11 -40.64 11.04
N SER A 165 16.12 -39.67 11.93
CA SER A 165 15.72 -38.30 11.60
C SER A 165 16.55 -37.65 10.46
N ASP A 166 17.86 -37.89 10.47
CA ASP A 166 18.77 -37.37 9.45
C ASP A 166 18.55 -38.06 8.10
N PHE A 167 18.27 -39.39 8.12
CA PHE A 167 17.90 -40.13 6.92
C PHE A 167 16.55 -39.66 6.34
N ILE A 168 15.55 -39.36 7.17
CA ILE A 168 14.28 -38.82 6.73
C ILE A 168 14.48 -37.49 6.04
N ILE A 169 15.21 -36.53 6.64
CA ILE A 169 15.53 -35.23 6.09
C ILE A 169 16.30 -35.37 4.77
N LEU A 170 17.30 -36.20 4.72
CA LEU A 170 18.10 -36.45 3.53
C LEU A 170 17.26 -36.99 2.37
N ASN A 171 16.40 -37.98 2.67
CA ASN A 171 15.53 -38.59 1.67
C ASN A 171 14.47 -37.61 1.17
N ALA A 172 13.94 -36.77 2.03
CA ALA A 172 13.04 -35.68 1.63
C ALA A 172 13.73 -34.69 0.67
N ALA A 173 14.96 -34.28 0.97
CA ALA A 173 15.73 -33.41 0.08
C ALA A 173 16.02 -34.08 -1.28
N LYS A 174 16.41 -35.35 -1.31
CA LYS A 174 16.63 -36.08 -2.57
C LYS A 174 15.36 -36.18 -3.40
N ARG A 175 14.21 -36.56 -2.81
CA ARG A 175 12.92 -36.62 -3.51
C ARG A 175 12.55 -35.25 -4.13
N TYR A 176 12.81 -34.17 -3.40
CA TYR A 176 12.58 -32.82 -3.91
C TYR A 176 13.45 -32.52 -5.15
N PHE A 177 14.74 -32.86 -5.10
CA PHE A 177 15.65 -32.66 -6.24
C PHE A 177 15.27 -33.52 -7.46
N ASP A 178 14.88 -34.77 -7.22
CA ASP A 178 14.40 -35.66 -8.27
C ASP A 178 13.13 -35.14 -8.91
N SER A 179 12.19 -34.63 -8.11
CA SER A 179 10.95 -34.02 -8.64
C SER A 179 11.19 -32.77 -9.51
N LYS A 180 12.29 -32.05 -9.26
CA LYS A 180 12.71 -30.90 -10.06
C LYS A 180 13.64 -31.29 -11.25
N GLY A 181 13.96 -32.58 -11.42
CA GLY A 181 14.83 -33.07 -12.49
C GLY A 181 16.26 -32.54 -12.45
N LEU A 182 16.78 -32.23 -11.26
CA LEU A 182 18.07 -31.56 -11.09
C LEU A 182 19.24 -32.55 -11.24
N LYS A 183 20.05 -32.36 -12.26
CA LYS A 183 21.30 -33.11 -12.46
C LYS A 183 22.46 -32.60 -11.59
N LYS A 184 22.44 -31.33 -11.23
CA LYS A 184 23.47 -30.67 -10.40
C LYS A 184 22.82 -29.69 -9.44
N LEU A 185 23.21 -29.75 -8.17
CA LEU A 185 22.69 -28.83 -7.16
C LEU A 185 23.41 -27.48 -7.24
N PRO A 186 22.68 -26.35 -7.24
CA PRO A 186 23.29 -25.05 -7.06
C PRO A 186 23.87 -24.90 -5.66
N SER A 187 24.83 -24.01 -5.49
CA SER A 187 25.36 -23.75 -4.16
C SER A 187 24.36 -22.96 -3.32
N TYR A 188 24.37 -23.19 -2.01
CA TYR A 188 23.55 -22.45 -1.05
C TYR A 188 23.73 -20.92 -1.21
N LYS A 189 24.98 -20.46 -1.43
CA LYS A 189 25.28 -19.02 -1.60
C LYS A 189 24.59 -18.42 -2.81
N VAL A 190 24.54 -19.15 -3.93
CA VAL A 190 23.85 -18.68 -5.15
C VAL A 190 22.36 -18.51 -4.88
N LEU A 191 21.72 -19.53 -4.29
CA LEU A 191 20.29 -19.45 -3.93
C LEU A 191 20.00 -18.34 -2.92
N GLN A 192 20.89 -18.13 -1.96
CA GLN A 192 20.77 -17.03 -1.01
C GLN A 192 20.81 -15.67 -1.72
N THR A 193 21.74 -15.46 -2.64
CA THR A 193 21.85 -14.23 -3.42
C THR A 193 20.60 -14.01 -4.30
N GLU A 194 20.08 -15.07 -4.94
CA GLU A 194 18.84 -14.99 -5.72
C GLU A 194 17.63 -14.59 -4.86
N VAL A 195 17.50 -15.15 -3.65
CA VAL A 195 16.45 -14.76 -2.70
C VAL A 195 16.59 -13.30 -2.28
N GLU A 196 17.81 -12.85 -2.00
CA GLU A 196 18.06 -11.45 -1.63
C GLU A 196 17.74 -10.48 -2.77
N GLN A 197 18.03 -10.85 -4.02
CA GLN A 197 17.66 -10.07 -5.21
C GLN A 197 16.14 -9.97 -5.36
N LEU A 198 15.41 -11.09 -5.23
CA LEU A 198 13.95 -11.09 -5.28
C LEU A 198 13.32 -10.27 -4.14
N ILE A 199 13.92 -10.27 -2.95
CA ILE A 199 13.46 -9.43 -1.83
C ILE A 199 13.65 -7.94 -2.16
N LYS A 200 14.77 -7.55 -2.78
CA LYS A 200 14.99 -6.17 -3.23
C LYS A 200 13.95 -5.76 -4.27
N GLU A 201 13.72 -6.60 -5.28
CA GLU A 201 12.69 -6.38 -6.29
C GLU A 201 11.30 -6.22 -5.67
N LYS A 202 10.93 -7.08 -4.70
CA LYS A 202 9.68 -6.94 -3.95
C LYS A 202 9.56 -5.59 -3.25
N ASN A 203 10.63 -5.13 -2.61
CA ASN A 203 10.64 -3.84 -1.90
C ASN A 203 10.49 -2.65 -2.87
N GLU A 204 11.12 -2.72 -4.04
CA GLU A 204 10.95 -1.71 -5.11
C GLU A 204 9.52 -1.69 -5.65
N LEU A 205 8.93 -2.86 -5.91
CA LEU A 205 7.53 -2.98 -6.30
C LEU A 205 6.58 -2.46 -5.22
N TYR A 206 6.89 -2.68 -3.94
CA TYR A 206 6.10 -2.15 -2.84
C TYR A 206 6.11 -0.62 -2.80
N ASN A 207 7.27 0.01 -3.03
CA ASN A 207 7.37 1.46 -3.12
C ASN A 207 6.57 2.00 -4.32
N GLN A 208 6.66 1.33 -5.48
CA GLN A 208 5.84 1.67 -6.65
C GLN A 208 4.35 1.51 -6.36
N TYR A 209 3.96 0.46 -5.63
CA TYR A 209 2.58 0.22 -5.20
C TYR A 209 2.05 1.35 -4.33
N GLN A 210 2.83 1.83 -3.34
CA GLN A 210 2.41 2.93 -2.48
C GLN A 210 2.19 4.21 -3.30
N THR A 211 3.13 4.55 -4.19
CA THR A 211 3.00 5.73 -5.07
C THR A 211 1.77 5.62 -5.99
N ALA A 212 1.58 4.48 -6.64
CA ALA A 212 0.42 4.26 -7.51
C ALA A 212 -0.91 4.27 -6.74
N LYS A 213 -0.91 3.76 -5.51
CA LYS A 213 -2.08 3.79 -4.62
C LYS A 213 -2.46 5.23 -4.26
N ASP A 214 -1.48 6.05 -3.87
CA ASP A 214 -1.72 7.44 -3.50
C ASP A 214 -2.22 8.25 -4.71
N GLU A 215 -1.67 7.98 -5.89
CA GLU A 215 -2.12 8.58 -7.17
C GLU A 215 -3.58 8.20 -7.47
N ALA A 216 -3.92 6.90 -7.44
CA ALA A 216 -5.28 6.42 -7.68
C ALA A 216 -6.27 7.01 -6.68
N GLN A 217 -5.94 7.01 -5.39
CA GLN A 217 -6.79 7.61 -4.36
C GLN A 217 -7.00 9.11 -4.54
N ARG A 218 -5.98 9.82 -5.00
CA ARG A 218 -6.07 11.26 -5.29
C ARG A 218 -7.02 11.51 -6.47
N LEU A 219 -6.86 10.78 -7.57
CA LEU A 219 -7.73 10.88 -8.75
C LEU A 219 -9.19 10.53 -8.42
N ASP A 220 -9.41 9.43 -7.70
CA ASP A 220 -10.74 9.02 -7.22
C ASP A 220 -11.40 10.10 -6.36
N THR A 221 -10.62 10.76 -5.50
CA THR A 221 -11.13 11.81 -4.63
C THR A 221 -11.52 13.05 -5.45
N ILE A 222 -10.71 13.44 -6.43
CA ILE A 222 -11.01 14.55 -7.34
C ILE A 222 -12.29 14.24 -8.13
N ARG A 223 -12.36 13.06 -8.74
CA ARG A 223 -13.53 12.59 -9.50
C ARG A 223 -14.79 12.61 -8.64
N HIS A 224 -14.75 12.00 -7.45
CA HIS A 224 -15.87 11.96 -6.52
C HIS A 224 -16.36 13.37 -6.15
N ASN A 225 -15.45 14.29 -5.83
CA ASN A 225 -15.81 15.65 -5.44
C ASN A 225 -16.42 16.44 -6.60
N LEU A 226 -15.90 16.26 -7.83
CA LEU A 226 -16.48 16.86 -9.02
C LEU A 226 -17.86 16.28 -9.33
N GLU A 227 -18.07 14.97 -9.23
CA GLU A 227 -19.38 14.32 -9.40
C GLU A 227 -20.41 14.87 -8.42
N GLN A 228 -20.05 15.01 -7.15
CA GLN A 228 -20.92 15.61 -6.13
C GLN A 228 -21.24 17.07 -6.43
N THR A 229 -20.28 17.83 -6.94
CA THR A 229 -20.45 19.24 -7.28
C THR A 229 -21.32 19.43 -8.52
N LEU A 230 -21.15 18.57 -9.53
CA LEU A 230 -21.87 18.62 -10.80
C LEU A 230 -23.25 17.94 -10.72
N GLY A 231 -23.53 17.19 -9.66
CA GLY A 231 -24.76 16.41 -9.49
C GLY A 231 -24.93 15.29 -10.51
N ARG A 232 -23.82 14.81 -11.13
CA ARG A 232 -23.81 13.72 -12.12
C ARG A 232 -22.57 12.87 -11.98
N LYS A 233 -22.67 11.58 -12.36
CA LYS A 233 -21.52 10.69 -12.49
C LYS A 233 -20.66 11.06 -13.69
N ILE A 234 -19.36 10.88 -13.53
CA ILE A 234 -18.35 11.05 -14.58
C ILE A 234 -17.90 9.66 -14.99
N GLU A 235 -18.29 9.22 -16.19
CA GLU A 235 -17.96 7.88 -16.71
C GLU A 235 -17.05 8.04 -17.93
N HIS A 236 -16.10 7.11 -18.07
CA HIS A 236 -15.31 6.97 -19.27
C HIS A 236 -16.22 6.44 -20.39
N LYS A 237 -16.34 7.17 -21.50
CA LYS A 237 -16.97 6.63 -22.71
C LYS A 237 -16.03 5.59 -23.27
N GLN A 238 -16.37 4.31 -23.11
CA GLN A 238 -15.78 3.28 -23.94
C GLN A 238 -16.17 3.60 -25.39
N GLU A 239 -15.20 3.92 -26.21
CA GLU A 239 -15.39 3.88 -27.65
C GLU A 239 -15.79 2.46 -27.99
N GLN A 240 -17.07 2.26 -28.31
CA GLN A 240 -17.50 1.05 -28.95
C GLN A 240 -16.84 1.08 -30.33
N GLU A 241 -15.75 0.34 -30.49
CA GLU A 241 -15.24 -0.03 -31.79
C GLU A 241 -16.37 -0.70 -32.57
N ARG A 242 -16.82 0.02 -33.59
CA ARG A 242 -17.71 -0.50 -34.63
C ARG A 242 -16.89 -1.15 -35.71
#